data_ce92fce35d0ff22925d8141cccd50e7d
#
_entry.id   ce92fce35d0ff22925d8141cccd50e7d
#
_cell.length_a   1.000
_cell.length_b   1.000
_cell.length_c   1.000
_cell.angle_alpha   90.00
_cell.angle_beta   90.00
_cell.angle_gamma   90.00
#
_symmetry.space_group_name_H-M   'P 1'
#
loop_
_entity.id
_entity.type
_entity.pdbx_description
1 polymer ?
#
loop_
_entity_poly.entity_id
_entity_poly.type
_entity_poly.pdbx_seq_one_letter_code
_entity_poly.pdbx_strand_id
1 'polypeptide(L)'
;MNDRQIKAFLEAARLLNFTKAAEKLYVPQSQVSRAIAALEKELGTVLFERENSRSITLSPAGEKYFSLFSRFETELGRTRESLREETHELRLGYNIGWNISGFLPEVVTRCRQIYDDFSVRIECLSFDNLMQKLQSGQLDAVISLEDYMKATSDVEYEVVTDVNRTIVYSERLFGVLVDSPEEMKGVTMFVAEDSRLREIISSIGFNLRPFNFIPDIEVVPNIETMFANVQNGRGVILADDWVDISGGPDIHSVSINARSNIAIAWHEGEPPREVKLFADELRKYFADDMLPAVEK
;
A
#
# COMPACT_ATOMS: atom_id res chain seq x y z
N MET A 1 21.25 -13.46 -21.98
CA MET A 1 20.65 -13.32 -20.63
C MET A 1 20.41 -14.69 -20.01
N ASN A 2 20.80 -14.91 -18.76
CA ASN A 2 20.63 -16.19 -18.07
C ASN A 2 20.20 -15.99 -16.60
N ASP A 3 19.73 -17.08 -15.96
CA ASP A 3 19.22 -17.11 -14.59
C ASP A 3 20.20 -16.52 -13.55
N ARG A 4 21.50 -16.78 -13.69
CA ARG A 4 22.52 -16.24 -12.77
C ARG A 4 22.65 -14.71 -12.85
N GLN A 5 22.55 -14.16 -14.06
CA GLN A 5 22.60 -12.73 -14.26
C GLN A 5 21.38 -12.03 -13.67
N ILE A 6 20.19 -12.60 -13.90
CA ILE A 6 18.93 -12.07 -13.35
C ILE A 6 18.95 -12.14 -11.83
N LYS A 7 19.30 -13.28 -11.23
CA LYS A 7 19.39 -13.43 -9.78
C LYS A 7 20.41 -12.48 -9.14
N ALA A 8 21.60 -12.33 -9.75
CA ALA A 8 22.60 -11.39 -9.27
C ALA A 8 22.09 -9.95 -9.29
N PHE A 9 21.39 -9.56 -10.34
CA PHE A 9 20.75 -8.24 -10.45
C PHE A 9 19.65 -8.05 -9.41
N LEU A 10 18.72 -8.98 -9.28
CA LEU A 10 17.60 -8.88 -8.34
C LEU A 10 18.07 -8.79 -6.89
N GLU A 11 19.03 -9.61 -6.47
CA GLU A 11 19.55 -9.53 -5.11
C GLU A 11 20.35 -8.25 -4.86
N ALA A 12 21.09 -7.77 -5.84
CA ALA A 12 21.80 -6.49 -5.73
C ALA A 12 20.83 -5.30 -5.68
N ALA A 13 19.72 -5.36 -6.41
CA ALA A 13 18.66 -4.35 -6.40
C ALA A 13 17.91 -4.29 -5.07
N ARG A 14 17.55 -5.45 -4.50
CA ARG A 14 16.88 -5.55 -3.19
C ARG A 14 17.73 -5.01 -2.04
N LEU A 15 19.03 -5.23 -2.10
CA LEU A 15 19.96 -4.89 -1.01
C LEU A 15 20.72 -3.57 -1.23
N LEU A 16 20.61 -2.99 -2.44
CA LEU A 16 21.39 -1.83 -2.90
C LEU A 16 22.89 -1.97 -2.53
N ASN A 17 23.40 -3.21 -2.59
CA ASN A 17 24.76 -3.54 -2.16
C ASN A 17 25.26 -4.83 -2.80
N PHE A 18 26.29 -4.73 -3.65
CA PHE A 18 26.86 -5.88 -4.35
C PHE A 18 27.54 -6.90 -3.41
N THR A 19 28.12 -6.44 -2.31
CA THR A 19 28.76 -7.33 -1.33
C THR A 19 27.74 -8.15 -0.59
N LYS A 20 26.70 -7.52 -0.05
CA LYS A 20 25.60 -8.24 0.64
C LYS A 20 24.86 -9.19 -0.31
N ALA A 21 24.66 -8.78 -1.57
CA ALA A 21 24.08 -9.66 -2.59
C ALA A 21 24.95 -10.90 -2.84
N ALA A 22 26.26 -10.73 -2.90
CA ALA A 22 27.20 -11.83 -3.07
C ALA A 22 27.21 -12.80 -1.88
N GLU A 23 27.16 -12.27 -0.65
CA GLU A 23 27.02 -13.05 0.57
C GLU A 23 25.73 -13.89 0.56
N LYS A 24 24.61 -13.28 0.21
CA LYS A 24 23.30 -13.93 0.12
C LYS A 24 23.26 -15.03 -0.96
N LEU A 25 23.95 -14.82 -2.06
CA LEU A 25 24.06 -15.78 -3.16
C LEU A 25 25.17 -16.82 -2.97
N TYR A 26 25.95 -16.72 -1.91
CA TYR A 26 27.11 -17.58 -1.62
C TYR A 26 28.13 -17.61 -2.75
N VAL A 27 28.43 -16.45 -3.34
CA VAL A 27 29.40 -16.27 -4.44
C VAL A 27 30.35 -15.10 -4.16
N PRO A 28 31.54 -15.05 -4.78
CA PRO A 28 32.41 -13.88 -4.68
C PRO A 28 31.74 -12.62 -5.26
N GLN A 29 31.97 -11.46 -4.62
CA GLN A 29 31.44 -10.16 -5.08
C GLN A 29 31.81 -9.86 -6.55
N SER A 30 33.02 -10.22 -6.97
CA SER A 30 33.47 -10.06 -8.35
C SER A 30 32.63 -10.86 -9.37
N GLN A 31 31.98 -11.93 -8.95
CA GLN A 31 31.08 -12.72 -9.77
C GLN A 31 29.74 -12.01 -9.95
N VAL A 32 29.17 -11.43 -8.87
CA VAL A 32 27.96 -10.60 -8.93
C VAL A 32 28.19 -9.39 -9.85
N SER A 33 29.29 -8.66 -9.64
CA SER A 33 29.62 -7.48 -10.45
C SER A 33 29.77 -7.83 -11.94
N ARG A 34 30.42 -8.95 -12.26
CA ARG A 34 30.55 -9.42 -13.66
C ARG A 34 29.24 -9.87 -14.26
N ALA A 35 28.38 -10.54 -13.49
CA ALA A 35 27.06 -10.98 -13.95
C ALA A 35 26.17 -9.78 -14.28
N ILE A 36 26.17 -8.74 -13.44
CA ILE A 36 25.41 -7.50 -13.67
C ILE A 36 25.97 -6.75 -14.89
N ALA A 37 27.28 -6.56 -14.99
CA ALA A 37 27.89 -5.91 -16.15
C ALA A 37 27.60 -6.64 -17.46
N ALA A 38 27.56 -7.96 -17.45
CA ALA A 38 27.19 -8.77 -18.60
C ALA A 38 25.71 -8.61 -18.96
N LEU A 39 24.83 -8.51 -17.96
CA LEU A 39 23.39 -8.25 -18.14
C LEU A 39 23.17 -6.86 -18.75
N GLU A 40 23.78 -5.82 -18.19
CA GLU A 40 23.74 -4.44 -18.70
C GLU A 40 24.20 -4.34 -20.15
N LYS A 41 25.30 -5.02 -20.48
CA LYS A 41 25.81 -5.10 -21.84
C LYS A 41 24.80 -5.76 -22.79
N GLU A 42 24.14 -6.81 -22.36
CA GLU A 42 23.17 -7.55 -23.16
C GLU A 42 21.87 -6.77 -23.36
N LEU A 43 21.42 -6.05 -22.31
CA LEU A 43 20.25 -5.18 -22.36
C LEU A 43 20.52 -3.82 -23.03
N GLY A 44 21.79 -3.47 -23.24
CA GLY A 44 22.20 -2.20 -23.85
C GLY A 44 21.92 -0.97 -22.96
N THR A 45 21.75 -1.17 -21.66
CA THR A 45 21.44 -0.10 -20.70
C THR A 45 22.09 -0.33 -19.35
N VAL A 46 22.32 0.74 -18.60
CA VAL A 46 22.85 0.70 -17.23
C VAL A 46 21.70 0.49 -16.25
N LEU A 47 21.83 -0.48 -15.36
CA LEU A 47 20.81 -0.83 -14.38
C LEU A 47 21.08 -0.20 -13.00
N PHE A 48 22.34 0.13 -12.69
CA PHE A 48 22.73 0.77 -11.44
C PHE A 48 23.48 2.07 -11.69
N GLU A 49 23.11 3.11 -10.96
CA GLU A 49 23.85 4.36 -10.84
C GLU A 49 24.77 4.31 -9.61
N ARG A 50 25.95 4.91 -9.74
CA ARG A 50 26.93 5.00 -8.67
C ARG A 50 27.06 6.46 -8.26
N GLU A 51 26.44 6.84 -7.16
CA GLU A 51 26.59 8.19 -6.62
C GLU A 51 27.97 8.39 -5.97
N ASN A 52 28.53 7.35 -5.34
CA ASN A 52 29.87 7.32 -4.73
C ASN A 52 30.39 5.87 -4.70
N SER A 53 31.66 5.69 -4.31
CA SER A 53 32.30 4.37 -4.25
C SER A 53 31.64 3.36 -3.29
N ARG A 54 30.64 3.74 -2.51
CA ARG A 54 29.99 2.92 -1.45
C ARG A 54 28.48 2.78 -1.56
N SER A 55 27.79 3.59 -2.33
CA SER A 55 26.33 3.51 -2.52
C SER A 55 25.98 3.30 -3.98
N ILE A 56 25.07 2.40 -4.24
CA ILE A 56 24.46 2.15 -5.55
C ILE A 56 22.96 2.39 -5.43
N THR A 57 22.37 2.95 -6.47
CA THR A 57 20.93 3.09 -6.64
C THR A 57 20.53 2.47 -7.97
N LEU A 58 19.25 2.13 -8.14
CA LEU A 58 18.75 1.72 -9.44
C LEU A 58 18.67 2.92 -10.38
N SER A 59 19.03 2.71 -11.62
CA SER A 59 18.71 3.66 -12.70
C SER A 59 17.22 3.57 -13.05
N PRO A 60 16.61 4.53 -13.75
CA PRO A 60 15.23 4.41 -14.24
C PRO A 60 14.99 3.16 -15.10
N ALA A 61 16.00 2.69 -15.83
CA ALA A 61 15.95 1.41 -16.53
C ALA A 61 16.05 0.23 -15.55
N GLY A 62 16.90 0.35 -14.53
CA GLY A 62 17.05 -0.64 -13.47
C GLY A 62 15.76 -0.89 -12.72
N GLU A 63 15.00 0.13 -12.38
CA GLU A 63 13.69 0.01 -11.73
C GLU A 63 12.70 -0.78 -12.59
N LYS A 64 12.61 -0.45 -13.88
CA LYS A 64 11.75 -1.18 -14.83
C LYS A 64 12.14 -2.65 -14.97
N TYR A 65 13.43 -2.94 -15.09
CA TYR A 65 13.89 -4.32 -15.18
C TYR A 65 13.79 -5.07 -13.86
N PHE A 66 13.93 -4.38 -12.73
CA PHE A 66 13.70 -4.98 -11.41
C PHE A 66 12.23 -5.44 -11.26
N SER A 67 11.28 -4.58 -11.61
CA SER A 67 9.86 -4.93 -11.62
C SER A 67 9.59 -6.12 -12.57
N LEU A 68 10.06 -6.06 -13.81
CA LEU A 68 9.87 -7.12 -14.80
C LEU A 68 10.42 -8.47 -14.35
N PHE A 69 11.68 -8.51 -13.90
CA PHE A 69 12.32 -9.79 -13.53
C PHE A 69 11.77 -10.34 -12.21
N SER A 70 11.41 -9.49 -11.24
CA SER A 70 10.76 -9.92 -10.01
C SER A 70 9.41 -10.59 -10.29
N ARG A 71 8.61 -10.00 -11.18
CA ARG A 71 7.35 -10.60 -11.65
C ARG A 71 7.59 -11.96 -12.31
N PHE A 72 8.55 -12.00 -13.21
CA PHE A 72 8.88 -13.26 -13.91
C PHE A 72 9.28 -14.38 -12.93
N GLU A 73 10.12 -14.09 -11.92
CA GLU A 73 10.45 -15.07 -10.85
C GLU A 73 9.19 -15.52 -10.09
N THR A 74 8.32 -14.58 -9.75
CA THR A 74 7.08 -14.88 -9.01
C THR A 74 6.14 -15.73 -9.85
N GLU A 75 5.92 -15.39 -11.12
CA GLU A 75 5.06 -16.15 -12.02
C GLU A 75 5.60 -17.56 -12.30
N LEU A 76 6.93 -17.70 -12.46
CA LEU A 76 7.55 -19.02 -12.55
C LEU A 76 7.33 -19.85 -11.28
N GLY A 77 7.43 -19.22 -10.11
CA GLY A 77 7.15 -19.86 -8.82
C GLY A 77 5.70 -20.34 -8.76
N ARG A 78 4.74 -19.48 -9.07
CA ARG A 78 3.32 -19.80 -9.11
C ARG A 78 2.98 -20.92 -10.09
N THR A 79 3.51 -20.84 -11.31
CA THR A 79 3.29 -21.89 -12.32
C THR A 79 3.81 -23.25 -11.85
N ARG A 80 4.92 -23.27 -11.11
CA ARG A 80 5.44 -24.52 -10.52
C ARG A 80 4.56 -25.02 -9.38
N GLU A 81 4.01 -24.14 -8.57
CA GLU A 81 3.10 -24.46 -7.47
C GLU A 81 1.74 -24.92 -7.99
N SER A 82 1.15 -24.22 -8.96
CA SER A 82 -0.13 -24.57 -9.57
C SER A 82 -0.09 -25.91 -10.34
N LEU A 83 1.08 -26.32 -10.82
CA LEU A 83 1.28 -27.66 -11.40
C LEU A 83 1.36 -28.77 -10.33
N ARG A 84 1.48 -28.40 -9.05
CA ARG A 84 1.52 -29.35 -7.93
C ARG A 84 0.17 -29.49 -7.21
N GLU A 85 -0.52 -28.37 -7.03
CA GLU A 85 -1.86 -28.32 -6.42
C GLU A 85 -2.59 -27.09 -6.99
N GLU A 86 -3.83 -27.24 -7.45
CA GLU A 86 -4.69 -26.10 -7.76
C GLU A 86 -5.11 -25.44 -6.43
N THR A 87 -4.35 -24.49 -5.95
CA THR A 87 -4.70 -23.72 -4.74
C THR A 87 -5.16 -22.33 -5.14
N HIS A 88 -6.32 -21.92 -4.62
CA HIS A 88 -6.87 -20.57 -4.82
C HIS A 88 -6.42 -19.65 -3.68
N GLU A 89 -5.12 -19.30 -3.65
CA GLU A 89 -4.56 -18.37 -2.68
C GLU A 89 -4.46 -16.96 -3.27
N LEU A 90 -5.11 -15.98 -2.63
CA LEU A 90 -4.99 -14.54 -2.93
C LEU A 90 -3.99 -13.90 -1.97
N ARG A 91 -2.94 -13.24 -2.49
CA ARG A 91 -2.02 -12.41 -1.70
C ARG A 91 -2.48 -10.95 -1.78
N LEU A 92 -3.08 -10.49 -0.68
CA LEU A 92 -3.73 -9.20 -0.58
C LEU A 92 -2.95 -8.24 0.31
N GLY A 93 -2.64 -7.06 -0.21
CA GLY A 93 -2.10 -5.95 0.56
C GLY A 93 -3.16 -4.92 0.92
N TYR A 94 -2.98 -4.22 2.05
CA TYR A 94 -3.83 -3.10 2.41
C TYR A 94 -3.07 -2.05 3.23
N ASN A 95 -3.61 -0.83 3.29
CA ASN A 95 -2.94 0.29 3.95
C ASN A 95 -2.76 0.06 5.44
N ILE A 96 -1.57 0.37 5.94
CA ILE A 96 -1.27 0.41 7.37
C ILE A 96 -2.22 1.39 8.09
N GLY A 97 -2.67 0.99 9.28
CA GLY A 97 -3.62 1.74 10.09
C GLY A 97 -5.09 1.41 9.82
N TRP A 98 -5.43 0.67 8.77
CA TRP A 98 -6.80 0.23 8.49
C TRP A 98 -7.18 -1.03 9.25
N ASN A 99 -8.42 -1.07 9.72
CA ASN A 99 -9.04 -2.26 10.29
C ASN A 99 -9.99 -2.90 9.26
N ILE A 100 -9.56 -4.00 8.65
CA ILE A 100 -10.34 -4.74 7.65
C ILE A 100 -11.08 -5.94 8.25
N SER A 101 -11.03 -6.12 9.56
CA SER A 101 -11.65 -7.28 10.25
C SER A 101 -13.18 -7.28 10.16
N GLY A 102 -13.79 -6.12 9.92
CA GLY A 102 -15.25 -5.98 9.82
C GLY A 102 -15.84 -6.64 8.58
N PHE A 103 -15.11 -6.74 7.49
CA PHE A 103 -15.62 -7.30 6.23
C PHE A 103 -14.84 -8.49 5.69
N LEU A 104 -13.53 -8.56 5.93
CA LEU A 104 -12.66 -9.56 5.30
C LEU A 104 -13.11 -11.02 5.57
N PRO A 105 -13.47 -11.43 6.81
CA PRO A 105 -13.89 -12.80 7.07
C PRO A 105 -15.14 -13.22 6.28
N GLU A 106 -16.10 -12.32 6.15
CA GLU A 106 -17.32 -12.56 5.40
C GLU A 106 -17.05 -12.67 3.90
N VAL A 107 -16.27 -11.76 3.33
CA VAL A 107 -15.89 -11.79 1.92
C VAL A 107 -15.12 -13.09 1.58
N VAL A 108 -14.18 -13.50 2.43
CA VAL A 108 -13.47 -14.78 2.26
C VAL A 108 -14.44 -15.96 2.33
N THR A 109 -15.43 -15.92 3.22
CA THR A 109 -16.45 -16.96 3.33
C THR A 109 -17.29 -17.05 2.04
N ARG A 110 -17.68 -15.94 1.45
CA ARG A 110 -18.38 -15.90 0.15
C ARG A 110 -17.53 -16.46 -0.99
N CYS A 111 -16.23 -16.12 -1.03
CA CYS A 111 -15.30 -16.70 -2.01
C CYS A 111 -15.18 -18.23 -1.87
N ARG A 112 -15.17 -18.75 -0.63
CA ARG A 112 -15.14 -20.21 -0.36
C ARG A 112 -16.39 -20.95 -0.78
N GLN A 113 -17.51 -20.29 -0.99
CA GLN A 113 -18.69 -20.91 -1.58
C GLN A 113 -18.50 -21.24 -3.07
N ILE A 114 -17.50 -20.63 -3.72
CA ILE A 114 -17.18 -20.83 -5.12
C ILE A 114 -15.96 -21.75 -5.29
N TYR A 115 -14.91 -21.53 -4.46
CA TYR A 115 -13.72 -22.37 -4.38
C TYR A 115 -13.50 -22.78 -2.93
N ASP A 116 -13.73 -24.03 -2.58
CA ASP A 116 -13.68 -24.56 -1.19
C ASP A 116 -12.31 -24.31 -0.52
N ASP A 117 -11.22 -24.30 -1.29
CA ASP A 117 -9.86 -24.09 -0.85
C ASP A 117 -9.41 -22.61 -0.91
N PHE A 118 -10.33 -21.67 -1.23
CA PHE A 118 -9.98 -20.24 -1.32
C PHE A 118 -9.41 -19.73 0.01
N SER A 119 -8.24 -19.14 -0.08
CA SER A 119 -7.53 -18.57 1.06
C SER A 119 -6.96 -17.19 0.73
N VAL A 120 -6.77 -16.36 1.75
CA VAL A 120 -6.18 -15.02 1.60
C VAL A 120 -5.00 -14.90 2.53
N ARG A 121 -3.83 -14.57 1.97
CA ARG A 121 -2.67 -14.12 2.73
C ARG A 121 -2.64 -12.61 2.72
N ILE A 122 -2.69 -11.99 3.90
CA ILE A 122 -2.78 -10.53 4.02
C ILE A 122 -1.48 -9.91 4.50
N GLU A 123 -1.14 -8.74 3.95
CA GLU A 123 -0.05 -7.88 4.40
C GLU A 123 -0.52 -6.45 4.61
N CYS A 124 -0.22 -5.89 5.79
CA CYS A 124 -0.51 -4.51 6.16
C CYS A 124 0.76 -3.68 5.98
N LEU A 125 0.78 -2.73 5.04
CA LEU A 125 2.00 -2.02 4.65
C LEU A 125 1.71 -0.54 4.30
N SER A 126 2.77 0.28 4.27
CA SER A 126 2.70 1.61 3.66
C SER A 126 2.40 1.50 2.16
N PHE A 127 1.81 2.54 1.57
CA PHE A 127 1.41 2.51 0.17
C PHE A 127 2.60 2.24 -0.77
N ASP A 128 3.75 2.85 -0.52
CA ASP A 128 4.94 2.63 -1.34
C ASP A 128 5.37 1.16 -1.34
N ASN A 129 5.36 0.52 -0.17
CA ASN A 129 5.66 -0.91 -0.05
C ASN A 129 4.59 -1.79 -0.72
N LEU A 130 3.31 -1.40 -0.63
CA LEU A 130 2.21 -2.08 -1.33
C LEU A 130 2.42 -2.05 -2.84
N MET A 131 2.71 -0.88 -3.40
CA MET A 131 2.94 -0.73 -4.84
C MET A 131 4.20 -1.47 -5.31
N GLN A 132 5.28 -1.39 -4.55
CA GLN A 132 6.50 -2.14 -4.86
C GLN A 132 6.23 -3.65 -4.90
N LYS A 133 5.49 -4.19 -3.93
CA LYS A 133 5.15 -5.61 -3.88
C LYS A 133 4.16 -6.03 -4.96
N LEU A 134 3.20 -5.17 -5.29
CA LEU A 134 2.27 -5.40 -6.39
C LEU A 134 3.02 -5.46 -7.73
N GLN A 135 3.86 -4.47 -8.02
CA GLN A 135 4.66 -4.40 -9.24
C GLN A 135 5.66 -5.56 -9.37
N SER A 136 6.20 -6.04 -8.24
CA SER A 136 7.10 -7.22 -8.23
C SER A 136 6.38 -8.57 -8.23
N GLY A 137 5.03 -8.57 -8.23
CA GLY A 137 4.22 -9.78 -8.19
C GLY A 137 4.25 -10.54 -6.86
N GLN A 138 4.74 -9.92 -5.77
CA GLN A 138 4.68 -10.48 -4.43
C GLN A 138 3.28 -10.37 -3.81
N LEU A 139 2.48 -9.38 -4.25
CA LEU A 139 1.06 -9.27 -4.00
C LEU A 139 0.29 -9.46 -5.31
N ASP A 140 -0.92 -9.98 -5.22
CA ASP A 140 -1.84 -10.14 -6.34
C ASP A 140 -2.75 -8.94 -6.47
N ALA A 141 -3.16 -8.40 -5.33
CA ALA A 141 -4.01 -7.22 -5.26
C ALA A 141 -3.67 -6.36 -4.05
N VAL A 142 -4.05 -5.09 -4.14
CA VAL A 142 -3.92 -4.11 -3.07
C VAL A 142 -5.23 -3.36 -2.90
N ILE A 143 -5.69 -3.20 -1.66
CA ILE A 143 -6.80 -2.31 -1.32
C ILE A 143 -6.23 -0.99 -0.78
N SER A 144 -6.60 0.13 -1.40
CA SER A 144 -6.17 1.47 -0.99
C SER A 144 -7.15 2.55 -1.45
N LEU A 145 -6.84 3.81 -1.16
CA LEU A 145 -7.59 4.95 -1.68
C LEU A 145 -7.43 5.04 -3.21
N GLU A 146 -8.54 5.27 -3.92
CA GLU A 146 -8.54 5.43 -5.39
C GLU A 146 -7.58 6.52 -5.86
N ASP A 147 -7.52 7.64 -5.16
CA ASP A 147 -6.66 8.77 -5.52
C ASP A 147 -5.17 8.40 -5.53
N TYR A 148 -4.80 7.40 -4.76
CA TYR A 148 -3.44 6.87 -4.76
C TYR A 148 -3.18 5.97 -5.97
N MET A 149 -4.18 5.21 -6.40
CA MET A 149 -4.09 4.35 -7.59
C MET A 149 -4.02 5.18 -8.89
N LYS A 150 -4.80 6.27 -8.99
CA LYS A 150 -4.79 7.18 -10.16
C LYS A 150 -3.41 7.72 -10.50
N ALA A 151 -2.56 7.92 -9.51
CA ALA A 151 -1.22 8.46 -9.67
C ALA A 151 -0.15 7.39 -9.97
N THR A 152 -0.52 6.11 -9.99
CA THR A 152 0.42 4.99 -10.14
C THR A 152 0.36 4.44 -11.56
N SER A 153 1.53 4.28 -12.19
CA SER A 153 1.66 3.61 -13.50
C SER A 153 1.60 2.08 -13.34
N ASP A 154 1.28 1.38 -14.43
CA ASP A 154 1.31 -0.08 -14.53
C ASP A 154 0.35 -0.81 -13.54
N VAL A 155 -0.74 -0.12 -13.14
CA VAL A 155 -1.75 -0.64 -12.21
C VAL A 155 -3.13 -0.38 -12.79
N GLU A 156 -3.96 -1.42 -12.80
CA GLU A 156 -5.40 -1.31 -13.04
C GLU A 156 -6.15 -1.44 -11.71
N TYR A 157 -7.30 -0.81 -11.60
CA TYR A 157 -8.09 -0.84 -10.38
C TYR A 157 -9.58 -0.72 -10.66
N GLU A 158 -10.37 -1.13 -9.69
CA GLU A 158 -11.81 -0.85 -9.66
C GLU A 158 -12.22 -0.34 -8.27
N VAL A 159 -13.18 0.57 -8.25
CA VAL A 159 -13.76 1.10 -7.01
C VAL A 159 -14.70 0.05 -6.42
N VAL A 160 -14.53 -0.23 -5.13
CA VAL A 160 -15.32 -1.24 -4.40
C VAL A 160 -16.31 -0.63 -3.40
N THR A 161 -15.96 0.51 -2.81
CA THR A 161 -16.81 1.28 -1.90
C THR A 161 -16.26 2.69 -1.72
N ASP A 162 -16.88 3.47 -0.86
CA ASP A 162 -16.34 4.75 -0.40
C ASP A 162 -16.39 4.83 1.13
N VAL A 163 -15.59 5.73 1.70
CA VAL A 163 -15.43 5.97 3.14
C VAL A 163 -15.59 7.44 3.45
N ASN A 164 -16.11 7.77 4.64
CA ASN A 164 -16.15 9.13 5.11
C ASN A 164 -14.76 9.56 5.58
N ARG A 165 -14.43 10.83 5.36
CA ARG A 165 -13.21 11.46 5.88
C ARG A 165 -13.49 12.13 7.21
N THR A 166 -12.58 11.95 8.16
CA THR A 166 -12.71 12.49 9.51
C THR A 166 -11.40 13.11 9.99
N ILE A 167 -11.49 14.05 10.89
CA ILE A 167 -10.34 14.54 11.67
C ILE A 167 -10.35 13.80 13.00
N VAL A 168 -9.24 13.10 13.32
CA VAL A 168 -9.05 12.41 14.58
C VAL A 168 -8.23 13.28 15.52
N TYR A 169 -8.68 13.43 16.76
CA TYR A 169 -8.06 14.25 17.80
C TYR A 169 -8.17 13.61 19.18
N SER A 170 -7.38 14.08 20.12
CA SER A 170 -7.52 13.76 21.54
C SER A 170 -8.25 14.88 22.26
N GLU A 171 -9.20 14.54 23.14
CA GLU A 171 -9.86 15.50 24.04
C GLU A 171 -8.85 16.33 24.84
N ARG A 172 -7.69 15.78 25.15
CA ARG A 172 -6.59 16.48 25.84
C ARG A 172 -6.09 17.72 25.11
N LEU A 173 -6.24 17.78 23.79
CA LEU A 173 -5.80 18.92 22.97
C LEU A 173 -6.66 20.15 23.21
N PHE A 174 -7.98 19.97 23.34
CA PHE A 174 -8.96 21.03 23.45
C PHE A 174 -9.55 21.19 24.86
N GLY A 175 -9.46 20.17 25.71
CA GLY A 175 -10.09 20.09 27.01
C GLY A 175 -11.61 19.92 26.97
N VAL A 176 -12.17 19.79 25.75
CA VAL A 176 -13.60 19.61 25.47
C VAL A 176 -13.76 18.81 24.20
N LEU A 177 -14.95 18.22 24.01
CA LEU A 177 -15.32 17.65 22.72
C LEU A 177 -15.50 18.73 21.67
N VAL A 178 -15.06 18.46 20.45
CA VAL A 178 -15.14 19.36 19.30
C VAL A 178 -16.15 18.79 18.32
N ASP A 179 -17.13 19.57 17.92
CA ASP A 179 -18.21 19.15 17.05
C ASP A 179 -17.96 19.56 15.58
N SER A 180 -17.03 20.47 15.33
CA SER A 180 -16.78 21.01 13.99
C SER A 180 -15.29 21.29 13.74
N PRO A 181 -14.80 21.05 12.51
CA PRO A 181 -13.43 21.40 12.12
C PRO A 181 -13.07 22.89 12.26
N GLU A 182 -14.06 23.79 12.16
CA GLU A 182 -13.84 25.23 12.35
C GLU A 182 -13.33 25.59 13.74
N GLU A 183 -13.59 24.77 14.74
CA GLU A 183 -13.10 24.95 16.11
C GLU A 183 -11.62 24.57 16.25
N MET A 184 -11.03 23.89 15.27
CA MET A 184 -9.66 23.36 15.28
C MET A 184 -8.63 24.34 14.68
N LYS A 185 -8.92 25.64 14.63
CA LYS A 185 -8.02 26.65 14.03
C LYS A 185 -6.67 26.72 14.75
N GLY A 186 -5.58 26.77 13.98
CA GLY A 186 -4.23 26.88 14.49
C GLY A 186 -3.66 25.61 15.10
N VAL A 187 -4.28 24.46 14.81
CA VAL A 187 -3.83 23.15 15.30
C VAL A 187 -2.87 22.53 14.30
N THR A 188 -1.84 21.87 14.81
CA THR A 188 -0.92 21.05 14.02
C THR A 188 -1.63 19.80 13.50
N MET A 189 -1.48 19.52 12.20
CA MET A 189 -1.90 18.27 11.59
C MET A 189 -0.68 17.41 11.22
N PHE A 190 -0.62 16.23 11.78
CA PHE A 190 0.46 15.29 11.51
C PHE A 190 0.20 14.49 10.23
N VAL A 191 1.24 14.34 9.42
CA VAL A 191 1.24 13.54 8.19
C VAL A 191 2.45 12.63 8.23
N ALA A 192 2.27 11.35 7.98
CA ALA A 192 3.39 10.42 7.88
C ALA A 192 4.21 10.70 6.61
N GLU A 193 5.53 10.49 6.69
CA GLU A 193 6.41 10.58 5.53
C GLU A 193 6.00 9.58 4.46
N ASP A 194 5.84 10.06 3.22
CA ASP A 194 5.39 9.29 2.07
C ASP A 194 5.97 9.90 0.80
N SER A 195 6.21 9.12 -0.23
CA SER A 195 6.72 9.60 -1.52
C SER A 195 5.80 10.62 -2.20
N ARG A 196 4.49 10.61 -1.86
CA ARG A 196 3.43 11.50 -2.38
C ARG A 196 3.02 12.59 -1.40
N LEU A 197 3.94 13.01 -0.53
CA LEU A 197 3.65 13.98 0.53
C LEU A 197 3.00 15.27 0.01
N ARG A 198 3.39 15.72 -1.20
CA ARG A 198 2.82 16.93 -1.82
C ARG A 198 1.34 16.75 -2.17
N GLU A 199 0.98 15.60 -2.74
CA GLU A 199 -0.38 15.23 -3.12
C GLU A 199 -1.25 15.07 -1.87
N ILE A 200 -0.72 14.43 -0.84
CA ILE A 200 -1.39 14.27 0.46
C ILE A 200 -1.70 15.64 1.08
N ILE A 201 -0.71 16.53 1.16
CA ILE A 201 -0.89 17.88 1.70
C ILE A 201 -1.90 18.69 0.87
N SER A 202 -1.84 18.58 -0.46
CA SER A 202 -2.79 19.23 -1.36
C SER A 202 -4.22 18.73 -1.12
N SER A 203 -4.40 17.42 -0.97
CA SER A 203 -5.69 16.79 -0.66
C SER A 203 -6.24 17.26 0.69
N ILE A 204 -5.40 17.33 1.72
CA ILE A 204 -5.76 17.87 3.03
C ILE A 204 -6.29 19.31 2.89
N GLY A 205 -5.55 20.17 2.21
CA GLY A 205 -5.95 21.58 1.99
C GLY A 205 -7.27 21.70 1.23
N PHE A 206 -7.49 20.84 0.22
CA PHE A 206 -8.74 20.80 -0.53
C PHE A 206 -9.92 20.38 0.36
N ASN A 207 -9.78 19.30 1.13
CA ASN A 207 -10.83 18.74 1.98
C ASN A 207 -11.21 19.66 3.15
N LEU A 208 -10.26 20.42 3.69
CA LEU A 208 -10.49 21.30 4.85
C LEU A 208 -10.88 22.74 4.49
N ARG A 209 -10.76 23.11 3.22
CA ARG A 209 -11.12 24.44 2.72
C ARG A 209 -12.56 24.88 3.06
N PRO A 210 -13.60 24.01 2.96
CA PRO A 210 -14.96 24.39 3.29
C PRO A 210 -15.14 24.87 4.73
N PHE A 211 -14.29 24.40 5.66
CA PHE A 211 -14.34 24.75 7.08
C PHE A 211 -13.46 25.95 7.45
N ASN A 212 -12.84 26.58 6.44
CA ASN A 212 -11.86 27.64 6.69
C ASN A 212 -10.77 27.21 7.69
N PHE A 213 -10.40 25.91 7.62
CA PHE A 213 -9.37 25.31 8.46
C PHE A 213 -8.10 25.09 7.62
N ILE A 214 -7.03 25.78 7.99
CA ILE A 214 -5.71 25.63 7.38
C ILE A 214 -4.79 25.15 8.51
N PRO A 215 -4.50 23.85 8.61
CA PRO A 215 -3.63 23.33 9.66
C PRO A 215 -2.17 23.65 9.39
N ASP A 216 -1.38 23.74 10.45
CA ASP A 216 0.07 23.68 10.37
C ASP A 216 0.49 22.21 10.16
N ILE A 217 1.08 21.91 9.01
CA ILE A 217 1.47 20.52 8.67
C ILE A 217 2.82 20.19 9.29
N GLU A 218 2.87 19.15 10.12
CA GLU A 218 4.10 18.55 10.63
C GLU A 218 4.26 17.12 10.07
N VAL A 219 5.36 16.90 9.35
CA VAL A 219 5.68 15.58 8.79
C VAL A 219 6.41 14.76 9.83
N VAL A 220 5.95 13.53 10.06
CA VAL A 220 6.51 12.58 11.02
C VAL A 220 6.95 11.28 10.31
N PRO A 221 7.91 10.52 10.88
CA PRO A 221 8.52 9.39 10.15
C PRO A 221 7.55 8.28 9.73
N ASN A 222 6.48 8.05 10.49
CA ASN A 222 5.55 6.92 10.25
C ASN A 222 4.20 7.16 10.92
N ILE A 223 3.26 6.28 10.60
CA ILE A 223 1.88 6.35 11.07
C ILE A 223 1.78 6.14 12.60
N GLU A 224 2.64 5.32 13.19
CA GLU A 224 2.67 5.07 14.63
C GLU A 224 3.04 6.36 15.39
N THR A 225 4.02 7.10 14.87
CA THR A 225 4.41 8.41 15.42
C THR A 225 3.28 9.43 15.25
N MET A 226 2.57 9.38 14.14
CA MET A 226 1.40 10.23 13.89
C MET A 226 0.32 10.00 14.94
N PHE A 227 -0.09 8.74 15.18
CA PHE A 227 -1.05 8.39 16.22
C PHE A 227 -0.57 8.71 17.63
N ALA A 228 0.69 8.46 17.96
CA ALA A 228 1.25 8.77 19.26
C ALA A 228 1.19 10.29 19.57
N ASN A 229 1.40 11.15 18.58
CA ASN A 229 1.25 12.59 18.75
C ASN A 229 -0.20 13.00 19.02
N VAL A 230 -1.18 12.41 18.32
CA VAL A 230 -2.60 12.64 18.58
C VAL A 230 -2.98 12.20 19.98
N GLN A 231 -2.60 11.01 20.41
CA GLN A 231 -2.89 10.47 21.75
C GLN A 231 -2.32 11.35 22.87
N ASN A 232 -1.19 12.00 22.61
CA ASN A 232 -0.57 12.95 23.55
C ASN A 232 -1.16 14.38 23.47
N GLY A 233 -2.21 14.62 22.68
CA GLY A 233 -2.86 15.91 22.54
C GLY A 233 -1.98 16.97 21.86
N ARG A 234 -1.05 16.58 20.97
CA ARG A 234 -0.15 17.50 20.27
C ARG A 234 -0.71 18.06 18.98
N GLY A 235 -1.77 17.45 18.45
CA GLY A 235 -2.38 17.84 17.18
C GLY A 235 -3.41 16.83 16.71
N VAL A 236 -3.72 16.88 15.43
CA VAL A 236 -4.77 16.09 14.78
C VAL A 236 -4.24 15.35 13.56
N ILE A 237 -5.03 14.41 13.05
CA ILE A 237 -4.77 13.73 11.76
C ILE A 237 -6.03 13.71 10.91
N LEU A 238 -5.86 13.65 9.60
CA LEU A 238 -6.94 13.31 8.67
C LEU A 238 -6.96 11.79 8.46
N ALA A 239 -8.10 11.17 8.73
CA ALA A 239 -8.33 9.74 8.65
C ALA A 239 -9.58 9.41 7.82
N ASP A 240 -9.94 8.16 7.74
CA ASP A 240 -11.19 7.65 7.20
C ASP A 240 -11.80 6.60 8.15
N ASP A 241 -13.01 6.13 7.84
CA ASP A 241 -13.78 5.21 8.69
C ASP A 241 -13.09 3.84 8.90
N TRP A 242 -12.13 3.49 8.06
CA TRP A 242 -11.41 2.22 8.20
C TRP A 242 -10.19 2.32 9.10
N VAL A 243 -9.78 3.55 9.44
CA VAL A 243 -8.65 3.75 10.35
C VAL A 243 -9.05 3.32 11.76
N ASP A 244 -8.25 2.44 12.36
CA ASP A 244 -8.43 2.03 13.74
C ASP A 244 -8.05 3.17 14.71
N ILE A 245 -9.05 3.87 15.21
CA ILE A 245 -8.90 4.96 16.16
C ILE A 245 -9.07 4.52 17.63
N SER A 246 -9.04 3.21 17.92
CA SER A 246 -9.26 2.64 19.27
C SER A 246 -8.14 2.97 20.28
N GLY A 247 -7.46 4.09 20.11
CA GLY A 247 -6.34 4.56 20.93
C GLY A 247 -6.66 4.97 22.37
N GLY A 248 -7.90 4.80 22.84
CA GLY A 248 -8.32 5.10 24.21
C GLY A 248 -9.58 5.96 24.29
N PRO A 249 -10.12 6.14 25.52
CA PRO A 249 -11.39 6.85 25.74
C PRO A 249 -11.32 8.36 25.38
N ASP A 250 -10.13 8.91 25.29
CA ASP A 250 -9.92 10.35 25.02
C ASP A 250 -9.76 10.64 23.51
N ILE A 251 -9.86 9.64 22.63
CA ILE A 251 -9.71 9.80 21.17
C ILE A 251 -11.08 9.90 20.52
N HIS A 252 -11.26 10.95 19.74
CA HIS A 252 -12.52 11.28 19.07
C HIS A 252 -12.28 11.63 17.61
N SER A 253 -13.36 11.65 16.84
CA SER A 253 -13.32 12.06 15.43
C SER A 253 -14.44 13.04 15.09
N VAL A 254 -14.16 13.94 14.16
CA VAL A 254 -15.12 14.89 13.58
C VAL A 254 -15.19 14.67 12.08
N SER A 255 -16.40 14.46 11.56
CA SER A 255 -16.63 14.33 10.12
C SER A 255 -16.34 15.64 9.39
N ILE A 256 -15.72 15.56 8.22
CA ILE A 256 -15.52 16.71 7.34
C ILE A 256 -16.47 16.70 6.13
N ASN A 257 -17.52 15.86 6.15
CA ASN A 257 -18.49 15.72 5.07
C ASN A 257 -17.84 15.49 3.68
N ALA A 258 -16.68 14.90 3.66
CA ALA A 258 -15.96 14.47 2.45
C ALA A 258 -15.89 12.96 2.41
N ARG A 259 -15.89 12.40 1.19
CA ARG A 259 -15.76 10.96 0.96
C ARG A 259 -14.55 10.68 0.09
N SER A 260 -13.96 9.52 0.25
CA SER A 260 -12.91 9.01 -0.61
C SER A 260 -13.29 7.62 -1.08
N ASN A 261 -13.04 7.33 -2.35
CA ASN A 261 -13.27 6.01 -2.89
C ASN A 261 -12.16 5.05 -2.45
N ILE A 262 -12.57 3.84 -2.10
CA ILE A 262 -11.68 2.70 -1.89
C ILE A 262 -11.66 1.87 -3.15
N ALA A 263 -10.47 1.52 -3.60
CA ALA A 263 -10.25 0.69 -4.77
C ALA A 263 -9.44 -0.55 -4.43
N ILE A 264 -9.73 -1.63 -5.15
CA ILE A 264 -8.85 -2.79 -5.25
C ILE A 264 -8.08 -2.68 -6.57
N ALA A 265 -6.78 -2.84 -6.50
CA ALA A 265 -5.88 -2.69 -7.62
C ALA A 265 -5.05 -3.96 -7.85
N TRP A 266 -4.69 -4.20 -9.10
CA TRP A 266 -3.80 -5.28 -9.53
C TRP A 266 -2.85 -4.76 -10.60
N HIS A 267 -1.86 -5.56 -10.94
CA HIS A 267 -0.92 -5.19 -12.01
C HIS A 267 -1.64 -5.12 -13.36
N GLU A 268 -1.20 -4.19 -14.23
CA GLU A 268 -1.74 -3.98 -15.57
C GLU A 268 -2.03 -5.29 -16.32
N GLY A 269 -3.22 -5.38 -16.93
CA GLY A 269 -3.74 -6.53 -17.63
C GLY A 269 -4.96 -7.16 -16.96
N GLU A 270 -5.40 -8.32 -17.46
CA GLU A 270 -6.54 -9.02 -16.85
C GLU A 270 -6.22 -9.44 -15.40
N PRO A 271 -7.12 -9.18 -14.44
CA PRO A 271 -6.89 -9.58 -13.06
C PRO A 271 -6.83 -11.10 -12.94
N PRO A 272 -5.96 -11.64 -12.08
CA PRO A 272 -6.02 -13.04 -11.71
C PRO A 272 -7.43 -13.45 -11.28
N ARG A 273 -7.79 -14.72 -11.49
CA ARG A 273 -9.13 -15.24 -11.20
C ARG A 273 -9.53 -15.01 -9.72
N GLU A 274 -8.60 -15.20 -8.80
CA GLU A 274 -8.78 -15.00 -7.37
C GLU A 274 -9.01 -13.53 -7.02
N VAL A 275 -8.30 -12.61 -7.68
CA VAL A 275 -8.47 -11.16 -7.53
C VAL A 275 -9.86 -10.75 -8.00
N LYS A 276 -10.26 -11.21 -9.19
CA LYS A 276 -11.58 -10.90 -9.77
C LYS A 276 -12.71 -11.39 -8.86
N LEU A 277 -12.62 -12.65 -8.41
CA LEU A 277 -13.59 -13.23 -7.50
C LEU A 277 -13.71 -12.40 -6.21
N PHE A 278 -12.57 -12.12 -5.59
CA PHE A 278 -12.54 -11.36 -4.34
C PHE A 278 -13.08 -9.94 -4.51
N ALA A 279 -12.73 -9.25 -5.58
CA ALA A 279 -13.22 -7.91 -5.90
C ALA A 279 -14.75 -7.90 -6.11
N ASP A 280 -15.29 -8.89 -6.83
CA ASP A 280 -16.73 -9.03 -7.05
C ASP A 280 -17.47 -9.26 -5.73
N GLU A 281 -16.99 -10.15 -4.86
CA GLU A 281 -17.61 -10.43 -3.56
C GLU A 281 -17.44 -9.27 -2.57
N LEU A 282 -16.32 -8.56 -2.60
CA LEU A 282 -16.10 -7.36 -1.81
C LEU A 282 -17.09 -6.25 -2.18
N ARG A 283 -17.30 -6.04 -3.48
CA ARG A 283 -18.27 -5.04 -3.98
C ARG A 283 -19.71 -5.39 -3.60
N LYS A 284 -20.08 -6.67 -3.69
CA LYS A 284 -21.40 -7.16 -3.25
C LYS A 284 -21.58 -6.94 -1.75
N TYR A 285 -20.57 -7.25 -0.94
CA TYR A 285 -20.63 -7.05 0.49
C TYR A 285 -21.00 -5.61 0.86
N PHE A 286 -20.30 -4.62 0.29
CA PHE A 286 -20.60 -3.21 0.56
C PHE A 286 -21.90 -2.73 -0.07
N ALA A 287 -22.33 -3.31 -1.18
CA ALA A 287 -23.65 -2.98 -1.77
C ALA A 287 -24.80 -3.51 -0.91
N ASP A 288 -24.66 -4.70 -0.32
CA ASP A 288 -25.65 -5.32 0.58
C ASP A 288 -25.77 -4.54 1.89
N ASP A 289 -24.62 -4.06 2.43
CA ASP A 289 -24.58 -3.31 3.71
C ASP A 289 -25.19 -1.89 3.57
N MET A 290 -25.25 -1.36 2.34
CA MET A 290 -25.91 -0.07 2.02
C MET A 290 -27.45 -0.18 1.88
N LEU A 291 -28.02 -1.38 1.86
CA LEU A 291 -29.47 -1.56 1.87
C LEU A 291 -29.97 -1.41 3.30
N PRO A 292 -30.94 -0.53 3.62
CA PRO A 292 -31.50 -0.42 4.95
C PRO A 292 -32.09 -1.79 5.33
N ALA A 293 -31.75 -2.27 6.55
CA ALA A 293 -32.31 -3.50 7.07
C ALA A 293 -33.84 -3.48 6.89
N VAL A 294 -34.33 -4.33 6.01
CA VAL A 294 -35.77 -4.58 5.90
C VAL A 294 -36.17 -5.23 7.21
N GLU A 295 -36.82 -4.46 8.09
CA GLU A 295 -37.40 -4.96 9.33
C GLU A 295 -38.18 -6.25 9.05
N LYS A 296 -37.70 -7.33 9.68
CA LYS A 296 -38.46 -8.59 9.78
C LYS A 296 -39.16 -8.67 11.12
#